data_a6ac445db65ed0396144681aae108e3a
#
_entry.id   a6ac445db65ed0396144681aae108e3a
#
_cell.length_a   1.000
_cell.length_b   1.000
_cell.length_c   1.000
_cell.angle_alpha   90.00
_cell.angle_beta   90.00
_cell.angle_gamma   90.00
#
_symmetry.space_group_name_H-M   'P 1'
#
loop_
_entity.id
_entity.type
_entity.pdbx_description
1 polymer ?
#
loop_
_entity_poly.entity_id
_entity_poly.type
_entity_poly.pdbx_seq_one_letter_code
_entity_poly.pdbx_strand_id
1 'polypeptide(L)'
;MSRLVYGFFAVGLLFLTCATQAQTLATIRASHHFDCGTIQSVDDWNGEDIHGDLSALGGEICRAVAIAIQGDTDGLKVQVFPAEPEALSALKAGKIQLVVGISPSATVAMQYGVGFGPPVYFDSQRIMVAKESGIADLAGLRDKLICALDMSPPERTLRDELTWRQIPYGLQAHSEQGELDAAVAVRRCAAGTGMETRLVQSRANFHAQSSDFVLLPETLTLNPVVPAYRYGDQAFGLIVDWTVYALIEAEALGVTHDNVTEAAKREDMRATQLLGHDFATAQALGLARDWAAKVIAATGNYGEIFQRTTGHPYHLDRGLNALWTSGGLMASWPMK
;
A
#
# COMPACT_ATOMS: atom_id res chain seq x y z
N MET A 1 -11.48 -77.76 28.02
CA MET A 1 -11.71 -77.28 26.67
C MET A 1 -11.81 -75.77 26.79
N SER A 2 -10.67 -75.07 26.58
CA SER A 2 -10.55 -73.62 26.74
C SER A 2 -10.44 -73.00 25.35
N ARG A 3 -11.36 -72.10 25.03
CA ARG A 3 -11.34 -71.33 23.75
C ARG A 3 -10.74 -69.96 24.02
N LEU A 4 -9.51 -69.72 23.48
CA LEU A 4 -8.90 -68.43 23.39
C LEU A 4 -9.58 -67.62 22.26
N VAL A 5 -10.07 -66.46 22.60
CA VAL A 5 -10.59 -65.46 21.65
C VAL A 5 -9.47 -64.46 21.42
N TYR A 6 -8.90 -64.41 20.21
CA TYR A 6 -7.94 -63.41 19.77
C TYR A 6 -8.71 -62.16 19.32
N GLY A 7 -8.62 -61.08 20.10
CA GLY A 7 -9.10 -59.75 19.70
C GLY A 7 -8.05 -59.07 18.80
N PHE A 8 -8.41 -58.85 17.55
CA PHE A 8 -7.65 -58.00 16.64
C PHE A 8 -7.90 -56.53 17.00
N PHE A 9 -6.88 -55.88 17.55
CA PHE A 9 -6.85 -54.38 17.66
C PHE A 9 -6.39 -53.81 16.32
N ALA A 10 -7.34 -53.23 15.56
CA ALA A 10 -7.04 -52.42 14.40
C ALA A 10 -6.55 -51.04 14.88
N VAL A 11 -5.26 -50.79 14.83
CA VAL A 11 -4.69 -49.47 15.03
C VAL A 11 -4.96 -48.65 13.75
N GLY A 12 -5.98 -47.81 13.78
CA GLY A 12 -6.26 -46.82 12.75
C GLY A 12 -5.16 -45.75 12.80
N LEU A 13 -4.23 -45.75 11.82
CA LEU A 13 -3.36 -44.61 11.56
C LEU A 13 -4.20 -43.43 11.09
N LEU A 14 -4.49 -42.50 11.99
CA LEU A 14 -4.92 -41.16 11.64
C LEU A 14 -3.73 -40.45 10.96
N PHE A 15 -3.71 -40.46 9.64
CA PHE A 15 -2.91 -39.50 8.88
C PHE A 15 -3.49 -38.13 9.12
N LEU A 16 -2.96 -37.37 10.10
CA LEU A 16 -3.10 -35.94 10.15
C LEU A 16 -2.49 -35.41 8.87
N THR A 17 -3.34 -35.11 7.90
CA THR A 17 -2.97 -34.29 6.76
C THR A 17 -2.61 -32.91 7.30
N CYS A 18 -1.32 -32.68 7.52
CA CYS A 18 -0.78 -31.34 7.67
C CYS A 18 -1.13 -30.63 6.35
N ALA A 19 -2.22 -29.89 6.34
CA ALA A 19 -2.64 -29.11 5.18
C ALA A 19 -1.51 -28.14 4.88
N THR A 20 -0.87 -28.35 3.75
CA THR A 20 0.30 -27.65 3.26
C THR A 20 -0.03 -26.18 3.05
N GLN A 21 0.46 -25.34 3.94
CA GLN A 21 0.31 -23.87 3.87
C GLN A 21 1.18 -23.21 2.78
N ALA A 22 1.85 -23.96 1.95
CA ALA A 22 2.68 -23.46 0.84
C ALA A 22 1.95 -23.52 -0.52
N GLN A 23 0.62 -23.33 -0.53
CA GLN A 23 -0.17 -23.69 -1.71
C GLN A 23 -0.25 -22.59 -2.77
N THR A 24 -0.15 -21.28 -2.40
CA THR A 24 -0.35 -20.17 -3.34
C THR A 24 0.75 -20.13 -4.40
N LEU A 25 2.02 -20.15 -3.98
CA LEU A 25 3.14 -20.10 -4.93
C LEU A 25 3.14 -21.30 -5.88
N ALA A 26 2.90 -22.51 -5.36
CA ALA A 26 2.82 -23.72 -6.18
C ALA A 26 1.65 -23.66 -7.17
N THR A 27 0.50 -23.13 -6.74
CA THR A 27 -0.67 -22.95 -7.61
C THR A 27 -0.39 -21.95 -8.72
N ILE A 28 0.16 -20.78 -8.40
CA ILE A 28 0.52 -19.75 -9.39
C ILE A 28 1.48 -20.35 -10.45
N ARG A 29 2.51 -21.06 -10.01
CA ARG A 29 3.48 -21.67 -10.92
C ARG A 29 2.88 -22.77 -11.80
N ALA A 30 2.01 -23.60 -11.26
CA ALA A 30 1.38 -24.69 -11.99
C ALA A 30 0.32 -24.20 -12.99
N SER A 31 -0.45 -23.19 -12.64
CA SER A 31 -1.49 -22.63 -13.48
C SER A 31 -1.01 -21.52 -14.43
N HIS A 32 0.15 -20.94 -14.12
CA HIS A 32 0.65 -19.71 -14.74
C HIS A 32 -0.38 -18.57 -14.66
N HIS A 33 -1.12 -18.51 -13.54
CA HIS A 33 -2.20 -17.56 -13.31
C HIS A 33 -2.08 -16.92 -11.93
N PHE A 34 -2.14 -15.58 -11.90
CA PHE A 34 -2.02 -14.78 -10.68
C PHE A 34 -3.09 -13.68 -10.66
N ASP A 35 -4.05 -13.82 -9.74
CA ASP A 35 -5.09 -12.83 -9.51
C ASP A 35 -4.68 -11.90 -8.37
N CYS A 36 -4.60 -10.60 -8.65
CA CYS A 36 -4.24 -9.56 -7.68
C CYS A 36 -5.35 -8.52 -7.61
N GLY A 37 -5.72 -8.12 -6.40
CA GLY A 37 -6.67 -7.04 -6.15
C GLY A 37 -5.97 -5.71 -5.88
N THR A 38 -6.59 -4.61 -6.29
CA THR A 38 -6.25 -3.25 -5.89
C THR A 38 -7.50 -2.53 -5.44
N ILE A 39 -7.34 -1.46 -4.67
CA ILE A 39 -8.46 -0.73 -4.09
C ILE A 39 -8.57 0.62 -4.79
N GLN A 40 -9.77 0.95 -5.26
CA GLN A 40 -10.05 2.26 -5.83
C GLN A 40 -10.09 3.34 -4.74
N SER A 41 -10.68 2.98 -3.59
CA SER A 41 -10.68 3.82 -2.41
C SER A 41 -10.48 2.96 -1.17
N VAL A 42 -9.92 3.52 -0.11
CA VAL A 42 -9.69 2.79 1.14
C VAL A 42 -10.60 3.34 2.21
N ASP A 43 -11.55 2.50 2.62
CA ASP A 43 -12.48 2.82 3.70
C ASP A 43 -11.81 2.72 5.06
N ASP A 44 -12.29 3.48 6.01
CA ASP A 44 -11.97 3.29 7.40
C ASP A 44 -12.74 2.08 8.00
N TRP A 45 -12.50 1.83 9.29
CA TRP A 45 -13.18 0.82 10.09
C TRP A 45 -14.73 0.90 10.05
N ASN A 46 -15.29 2.09 9.82
CA ASN A 46 -16.73 2.34 9.77
C ASN A 46 -17.32 2.23 8.35
N GLY A 47 -16.50 1.92 7.34
CA GLY A 47 -16.91 1.86 5.94
C GLY A 47 -16.92 3.21 5.24
N GLU A 48 -16.25 4.22 5.81
CA GLU A 48 -16.10 5.53 5.19
C GLU A 48 -14.84 5.60 4.33
N ASP A 49 -14.96 6.21 3.17
CA ASP A 49 -13.93 6.34 2.17
C ASP A 49 -12.93 7.45 2.56
N ILE A 50 -11.84 7.10 3.20
CA ILE A 50 -10.87 8.06 3.75
C ILE A 50 -9.67 8.33 2.84
N HIS A 51 -9.23 7.34 2.07
CA HIS A 51 -8.09 7.50 1.15
C HIS A 51 -8.57 7.76 -0.27
N GLY A 52 -7.71 8.40 -1.07
CA GLY A 52 -7.91 8.52 -2.50
C GLY A 52 -7.57 7.25 -3.26
N ASP A 53 -7.81 7.27 -4.58
CA ASP A 53 -7.55 6.14 -5.46
C ASP A 53 -6.04 5.84 -5.56
N LEU A 54 -5.64 4.68 -5.04
CA LEU A 54 -4.29 4.12 -5.12
C LEU A 54 -4.22 2.88 -6.02
N SER A 55 -5.27 2.62 -6.81
CA SER A 55 -5.36 1.40 -7.64
C SER A 55 -4.23 1.29 -8.67
N ALA A 56 -3.78 2.42 -9.23
CA ALA A 56 -2.67 2.46 -10.17
C ALA A 56 -1.34 2.03 -9.51
N LEU A 57 -1.04 2.55 -8.31
CA LEU A 57 0.12 2.13 -7.52
C LEU A 57 0.03 0.64 -7.16
N GLY A 58 -1.13 0.21 -6.68
CA GLY A 58 -1.39 -1.19 -6.35
C GLY A 58 -1.19 -2.11 -7.54
N GLY A 59 -1.65 -1.71 -8.72
CA GLY A 59 -1.48 -2.47 -9.97
C GLY A 59 -0.01 -2.67 -10.36
N GLU A 60 0.83 -1.65 -10.16
CA GLU A 60 2.28 -1.77 -10.41
C GLU A 60 2.97 -2.72 -9.41
N ILE A 61 2.54 -2.73 -8.15
CA ILE A 61 3.04 -3.70 -7.17
C ILE A 61 2.58 -5.13 -7.54
N CYS A 62 1.32 -5.32 -7.94
CA CYS A 62 0.83 -6.60 -8.46
C CYS A 62 1.68 -7.10 -9.63
N ARG A 63 2.00 -6.19 -10.57
CA ARG A 63 2.84 -6.46 -11.73
C ARG A 63 4.25 -6.89 -11.33
N ALA A 64 4.85 -6.17 -10.39
CA ALA A 64 6.18 -6.50 -9.86
C ALA A 64 6.22 -7.90 -9.24
N VAL A 65 5.21 -8.26 -8.43
CA VAL A 65 5.11 -9.58 -7.80
C VAL A 65 4.89 -10.69 -8.86
N ALA A 66 4.06 -10.46 -9.87
CA ALA A 66 3.88 -11.40 -10.97
C ALA A 66 5.21 -11.72 -11.67
N ILE A 67 5.95 -10.67 -12.04
CA ILE A 67 7.26 -10.82 -12.70
C ILE A 67 8.27 -11.52 -11.80
N ALA A 68 8.28 -11.22 -10.51
CA ALA A 68 9.16 -11.89 -9.55
C ALA A 68 8.92 -13.41 -9.51
N ILE A 69 7.65 -13.86 -9.59
CA ILE A 69 7.27 -15.27 -9.49
C ILE A 69 7.39 -16.00 -10.82
N GLN A 70 6.91 -15.38 -11.92
CA GLN A 70 6.70 -16.02 -13.23
C GLN A 70 7.72 -15.58 -14.28
N GLY A 71 8.35 -14.42 -14.09
CA GLY A 71 9.27 -13.78 -15.03
C GLY A 71 8.59 -12.87 -16.06
N ASP A 72 7.26 -12.87 -16.11
CA ASP A 72 6.42 -12.08 -17.02
C ASP A 72 5.07 -11.71 -16.36
N THR A 73 4.16 -11.15 -17.15
CA THR A 73 2.82 -10.73 -16.71
C THR A 73 1.69 -11.43 -17.47
N ASP A 74 1.97 -12.44 -18.26
CA ASP A 74 0.98 -13.04 -19.18
C ASP A 74 -0.20 -13.68 -18.41
N GLY A 75 0.07 -14.23 -17.23
CA GLY A 75 -0.95 -14.81 -16.35
C GLY A 75 -1.51 -13.87 -15.30
N LEU A 76 -1.09 -12.61 -15.27
CA LEU A 76 -1.55 -11.63 -14.28
C LEU A 76 -2.93 -11.10 -14.62
N LYS A 77 -3.84 -11.15 -13.65
CA LYS A 77 -5.11 -10.44 -13.69
C LYS A 77 -5.21 -9.49 -12.52
N VAL A 78 -5.29 -8.19 -12.79
CA VAL A 78 -5.52 -7.17 -11.78
C VAL A 78 -7.01 -6.84 -11.75
N GLN A 79 -7.61 -6.93 -10.56
CA GLN A 79 -9.00 -6.56 -10.30
C GLN A 79 -9.02 -5.36 -9.37
N VAL A 80 -9.70 -4.29 -9.79
CA VAL A 80 -9.96 -3.12 -8.96
C VAL A 80 -11.23 -3.36 -8.16
N PHE A 81 -11.14 -3.23 -6.85
CA PHE A 81 -12.28 -3.31 -5.94
C PHE A 81 -12.70 -1.91 -5.52
N PRO A 82 -14.00 -1.65 -5.38
CA PRO A 82 -14.49 -0.34 -4.96
C PRO A 82 -14.10 -0.02 -3.51
N ALA A 83 -14.00 -1.05 -2.65
CA ALA A 83 -13.72 -0.88 -1.24
C ALA A 83 -12.90 -2.06 -0.66
N GLU A 84 -12.21 -1.81 0.46
CA GLU A 84 -11.34 -2.75 1.16
C GLU A 84 -12.06 -4.04 1.62
N PRO A 85 -13.27 -3.99 2.23
CA PRO A 85 -13.95 -5.20 2.71
C PRO A 85 -14.26 -6.22 1.62
N GLU A 86 -14.57 -5.77 0.41
CA GLU A 86 -14.85 -6.65 -0.74
C GLU A 86 -13.57 -7.37 -1.21
N ALA A 87 -12.47 -6.63 -1.31
CA ALA A 87 -11.17 -7.19 -1.69
C ALA A 87 -10.67 -8.21 -0.67
N LEU A 88 -10.75 -7.89 0.62
CA LEU A 88 -10.37 -8.78 1.71
C LEU A 88 -11.25 -10.04 1.75
N SER A 89 -12.54 -9.91 1.46
CA SER A 89 -13.44 -11.07 1.33
C SER A 89 -13.05 -11.96 0.15
N ALA A 90 -12.66 -11.37 -0.99
CA ALA A 90 -12.18 -12.11 -2.15
C ALA A 90 -10.84 -12.82 -1.85
N LEU A 91 -9.92 -12.17 -1.14
CA LEU A 91 -8.64 -12.74 -0.69
C LEU A 91 -8.87 -13.92 0.27
N LYS A 92 -9.74 -13.75 1.27
CA LYS A 92 -10.12 -14.80 2.22
C LYS A 92 -10.74 -16.01 1.51
N ALA A 93 -11.58 -15.76 0.51
CA ALA A 93 -12.21 -16.82 -0.30
C ALA A 93 -11.26 -17.48 -1.31
N GLY A 94 -10.02 -17.01 -1.45
CA GLY A 94 -9.04 -17.53 -2.41
C GLY A 94 -9.32 -17.15 -3.86
N LYS A 95 -10.18 -16.18 -4.12
CA LYS A 95 -10.47 -15.67 -5.48
C LYS A 95 -9.33 -14.83 -6.03
N ILE A 96 -8.57 -14.19 -5.16
CA ILE A 96 -7.32 -13.49 -5.45
C ILE A 96 -6.25 -13.99 -4.48
N GLN A 97 -4.97 -13.84 -4.84
CA GLN A 97 -3.85 -14.28 -4.03
C GLN A 97 -3.20 -13.14 -3.24
N LEU A 98 -3.29 -11.94 -3.76
CA LEU A 98 -2.73 -10.70 -3.19
C LEU A 98 -3.76 -9.59 -3.31
N VAL A 99 -3.79 -8.68 -2.36
CA VAL A 99 -4.45 -7.38 -2.51
C VAL A 99 -3.50 -6.28 -2.05
N VAL A 100 -3.43 -5.18 -2.80
CA VAL A 100 -2.59 -4.02 -2.50
C VAL A 100 -3.48 -2.81 -2.30
N GLY A 101 -3.22 -2.06 -1.24
CA GLY A 101 -4.03 -0.88 -0.90
C GLY A 101 -4.79 -1.04 0.41
N ILE A 102 -4.31 -1.85 1.34
CA ILE A 102 -5.00 -2.16 2.61
C ILE A 102 -4.47 -1.27 3.74
N SER A 103 -5.37 -0.73 4.56
CA SER A 103 -5.04 -0.11 5.85
C SER A 103 -4.85 -1.20 6.91
N PRO A 104 -3.61 -1.45 7.38
CA PRO A 104 -3.35 -2.58 8.28
C PRO A 104 -3.89 -2.31 9.68
N SER A 105 -4.60 -3.29 10.23
CA SER A 105 -5.00 -3.27 11.65
C SER A 105 -5.08 -4.68 12.22
N ALA A 106 -4.97 -4.81 13.54
CA ALA A 106 -5.13 -6.09 14.21
C ALA A 106 -6.52 -6.70 13.95
N THR A 107 -7.54 -5.87 13.86
CA THR A 107 -8.90 -6.33 13.61
C THR A 107 -9.07 -6.86 12.19
N VAL A 108 -8.54 -6.15 11.18
CA VAL A 108 -8.53 -6.62 9.78
C VAL A 108 -7.77 -7.94 9.68
N ALA A 109 -6.58 -8.04 10.29
CA ALA A 109 -5.79 -9.28 10.30
C ALA A 109 -6.59 -10.46 10.83
N MET A 110 -7.25 -10.29 11.98
CA MET A 110 -8.01 -11.37 12.64
C MET A 110 -9.32 -11.69 11.91
N GLN A 111 -10.04 -10.68 11.47
CA GLN A 111 -11.35 -10.85 10.81
C GLN A 111 -11.24 -11.58 9.48
N TYR A 112 -10.24 -11.22 8.69
CA TYR A 112 -10.06 -11.75 7.33
C TYR A 112 -9.01 -12.85 7.24
N GLY A 113 -8.22 -13.08 8.30
CA GLY A 113 -7.16 -14.09 8.30
C GLY A 113 -6.02 -13.73 7.34
N VAL A 114 -5.56 -12.47 7.38
CA VAL A 114 -4.54 -11.95 6.50
C VAL A 114 -3.28 -11.53 7.24
N GLY A 115 -2.13 -11.66 6.57
CA GLY A 115 -0.86 -11.03 6.91
C GLY A 115 -0.64 -9.80 6.04
N PHE A 116 0.22 -8.90 6.50
CA PHE A 116 0.54 -7.66 5.82
C PHE A 116 2.01 -7.62 5.43
N GLY A 117 2.27 -7.14 4.22
CA GLY A 117 3.61 -6.82 3.76
C GLY A 117 4.08 -5.42 4.18
N PRO A 118 5.26 -5.00 3.70
CA PRO A 118 5.79 -3.67 4.00
C PRO A 118 4.92 -2.57 3.37
N PRO A 119 4.94 -1.36 3.95
CA PRO A 119 4.23 -0.23 3.36
C PRO A 119 4.67 0.05 1.92
N VAL A 120 3.69 0.21 1.05
CA VAL A 120 3.88 0.66 -0.34
C VAL A 120 3.51 2.12 -0.51
N TYR A 121 2.83 2.69 0.48
CA TYR A 121 2.49 4.10 0.56
C TYR A 121 2.27 4.49 2.03
N PHE A 122 2.66 5.71 2.38
CA PHE A 122 2.27 6.34 3.64
C PHE A 122 1.31 7.46 3.31
N ASP A 123 0.04 7.28 3.64
CA ASP A 123 -0.92 8.35 3.56
C ASP A 123 -0.96 9.10 4.90
N SER A 124 -1.24 10.37 4.84
CA SER A 124 -1.25 11.23 6.01
C SER A 124 -2.44 12.14 5.98
N GLN A 125 -3.03 12.39 7.13
CA GLN A 125 -4.01 13.46 7.22
C GLN A 125 -3.31 14.82 7.14
N ARG A 126 -3.83 15.67 6.25
CA ARG A 126 -3.32 17.01 5.97
C ARG A 126 -4.45 18.04 6.03
N ILE A 127 -4.07 19.28 5.92
CA ILE A 127 -4.99 20.40 5.79
C ILE A 127 -4.76 21.06 4.43
N MET A 128 -5.83 21.26 3.66
CA MET A 128 -5.81 22.01 2.41
C MET A 128 -6.37 23.41 2.63
N VAL A 129 -5.66 24.41 2.13
CA VAL A 129 -6.03 25.82 2.23
C VAL A 129 -5.86 26.53 0.88
N ALA A 130 -6.58 27.61 0.68
CA ALA A 130 -6.32 28.50 -0.46
C ALA A 130 -5.00 29.26 -0.24
N LYS A 131 -4.15 29.37 -1.28
CA LYS A 131 -2.89 30.13 -1.22
C LYS A 131 -3.09 31.58 -0.78
N GLU A 132 -4.14 32.21 -1.27
CA GLU A 132 -4.48 33.59 -0.96
C GLU A 132 -4.92 33.81 0.49
N SER A 133 -5.26 32.74 1.23
CA SER A 133 -5.65 32.83 2.65
C SER A 133 -4.51 33.30 3.56
N GLY A 134 -3.26 33.13 3.12
CA GLY A 134 -2.07 33.40 3.92
C GLY A 134 -1.85 32.44 5.08
N ILE A 135 -2.65 31.37 5.19
CA ILE A 135 -2.49 30.31 6.21
C ILE A 135 -1.30 29.43 5.77
N ALA A 136 -0.24 29.40 6.59
CA ALA A 136 0.98 28.68 6.29
C ALA A 136 1.22 27.46 7.21
N ASP A 137 0.50 27.38 8.34
CA ASP A 137 0.65 26.37 9.38
C ASP A 137 -0.65 26.18 10.16
N LEU A 138 -0.66 25.22 11.09
CA LEU A 138 -1.83 24.96 11.95
C LEU A 138 -2.21 26.17 12.84
N ALA A 139 -1.24 27.00 13.25
CA ALA A 139 -1.55 28.18 14.07
C ALA A 139 -2.39 29.22 13.31
N GLY A 140 -2.21 29.31 11.99
CA GLY A 140 -3.00 30.14 11.08
C GLY A 140 -4.47 29.74 10.97
N LEU A 141 -4.86 28.57 11.47
CA LEU A 141 -6.26 28.11 11.52
C LEU A 141 -7.06 28.71 12.67
N ARG A 142 -6.41 29.50 13.56
CA ARG A 142 -7.09 30.15 14.68
C ARG A 142 -8.29 30.98 14.22
N ASP A 143 -9.43 30.70 14.85
CA ASP A 143 -10.73 31.36 14.58
C ASP A 143 -11.22 31.19 13.13
N LYS A 144 -10.71 30.18 12.39
CA LYS A 144 -11.14 29.86 11.04
C LYS A 144 -12.21 28.77 11.04
N LEU A 145 -13.06 28.78 10.01
CA LEU A 145 -14.00 27.70 9.73
C LEU A 145 -13.29 26.63 8.89
N ILE A 146 -13.29 25.39 9.39
CA ILE A 146 -12.66 24.24 8.74
C ILE A 146 -13.75 23.25 8.34
N CYS A 147 -13.70 22.76 7.11
CA CYS A 147 -14.57 21.71 6.61
C CYS A 147 -13.96 20.34 6.87
N ALA A 148 -14.79 19.39 7.30
CA ALA A 148 -14.43 17.97 7.45
C ALA A 148 -15.58 17.07 7.02
N LEU A 149 -15.29 15.82 6.68
CA LEU A 149 -16.29 14.77 6.49
C LEU A 149 -16.83 14.36 7.87
N ASP A 150 -18.15 14.35 8.03
CA ASP A 150 -18.81 14.11 9.31
C ASP A 150 -18.49 12.71 9.86
N MET A 151 -18.27 12.65 11.17
CA MET A 151 -17.95 11.42 11.92
C MET A 151 -16.71 10.66 11.43
N SER A 152 -15.94 11.22 10.49
CA SER A 152 -14.76 10.57 9.90
C SER A 152 -13.56 10.58 10.86
N PRO A 153 -12.58 9.65 10.69
CA PRO A 153 -11.32 9.69 11.42
C PRO A 153 -10.59 11.02 11.26
N PRO A 154 -10.49 11.63 10.05
CA PRO A 154 -9.91 12.95 9.88
C PRO A 154 -10.59 14.05 10.70
N GLU A 155 -11.90 14.04 10.84
CA GLU A 155 -12.62 15.02 11.68
C GLU A 155 -12.22 14.86 13.15
N ARG A 156 -12.23 13.62 13.66
CA ARG A 156 -11.86 13.33 15.05
C ARG A 156 -10.42 13.76 15.36
N THR A 157 -9.47 13.38 14.50
CA THR A 157 -8.06 13.77 14.67
C THR A 157 -7.87 15.27 14.61
N LEU A 158 -8.54 15.98 13.68
CA LEU A 158 -8.50 17.43 13.64
C LEU A 158 -8.94 18.05 14.98
N ARG A 159 -10.05 17.56 15.52
CA ARG A 159 -10.61 18.02 16.80
C ARG A 159 -9.60 17.82 17.95
N ASP A 160 -8.99 16.65 18.03
CA ASP A 160 -8.02 16.30 19.07
C ASP A 160 -6.76 17.16 18.95
N GLU A 161 -6.19 17.27 17.75
CA GLU A 161 -4.96 18.04 17.50
C GLU A 161 -5.13 19.53 17.79
N LEU A 162 -6.21 20.16 17.29
CA LEU A 162 -6.42 21.60 17.52
C LEU A 162 -6.79 21.90 18.98
N THR A 163 -7.50 20.99 19.66
CA THR A 163 -7.78 21.08 21.09
C THR A 163 -6.49 20.99 21.90
N TRP A 164 -5.65 20.00 21.63
CA TRP A 164 -4.36 19.83 22.31
C TRP A 164 -3.44 21.04 22.13
N ARG A 165 -3.42 21.63 20.94
CA ARG A 165 -2.64 22.84 20.61
C ARG A 165 -3.29 24.13 21.09
N GLN A 166 -4.47 24.07 21.69
CA GLN A 166 -5.24 25.26 22.13
C GLN A 166 -5.51 26.27 20.98
N ILE A 167 -5.82 25.73 19.80
CA ILE A 167 -6.19 26.54 18.63
C ILE A 167 -7.73 26.54 18.52
N PRO A 168 -8.41 27.63 18.84
CA PRO A 168 -9.85 27.74 18.63
C PRO A 168 -10.17 27.78 17.13
N TYR A 169 -11.23 27.09 16.70
CA TYR A 169 -11.69 27.03 15.32
C TYR A 169 -13.19 26.77 15.26
N GLY A 170 -13.81 27.05 14.10
CA GLY A 170 -15.14 26.56 13.76
C GLY A 170 -15.05 25.29 12.93
N LEU A 171 -15.98 24.35 13.13
CA LEU A 171 -16.08 23.14 12.33
C LEU A 171 -17.38 23.14 11.54
N GLN A 172 -17.28 22.86 10.24
CA GLN A 172 -18.44 22.54 9.39
C GLN A 172 -18.28 21.12 8.89
N ALA A 173 -19.09 20.21 9.43
CA ALA A 173 -19.13 18.83 8.99
C ALA A 173 -20.04 18.67 7.78
N HIS A 174 -19.64 17.83 6.83
CA HIS A 174 -20.40 17.48 5.62
C HIS A 174 -20.60 15.96 5.57
N SER A 175 -21.77 15.53 5.12
CA SER A 175 -22.08 14.10 5.00
C SER A 175 -21.47 13.44 3.77
N GLU A 176 -21.07 14.24 2.77
CA GLU A 176 -20.51 13.73 1.53
C GLU A 176 -19.25 14.51 1.13
N GLN A 177 -18.26 13.81 0.57
CA GLN A 177 -17.00 14.40 0.13
C GLN A 177 -17.21 15.50 -0.91
N GLY A 178 -18.15 15.31 -1.84
CA GLY A 178 -18.46 16.32 -2.86
C GLY A 178 -18.98 17.65 -2.28
N GLU A 179 -19.72 17.61 -1.18
CA GLU A 179 -20.19 18.82 -0.48
C GLU A 179 -19.03 19.53 0.23
N LEU A 180 -18.15 18.76 0.88
CA LEU A 180 -16.92 19.27 1.48
C LEU A 180 -16.07 19.95 0.43
N ASP A 181 -15.81 19.27 -0.68
CA ASP A 181 -14.99 19.78 -1.77
C ASP A 181 -15.57 21.07 -2.36
N ALA A 182 -16.87 21.11 -2.59
CA ALA A 182 -17.55 22.32 -3.08
C ALA A 182 -17.43 23.48 -2.07
N ALA A 183 -17.59 23.23 -0.76
CA ALA A 183 -17.48 24.25 0.27
C ALA A 183 -16.06 24.83 0.36
N VAL A 184 -15.04 23.99 0.21
CA VAL A 184 -13.62 24.40 0.17
C VAL A 184 -13.34 25.18 -1.12
N ALA A 185 -13.77 24.67 -2.28
CA ALA A 185 -13.51 25.30 -3.57
C ALA A 185 -14.10 26.73 -3.67
N VAL A 186 -15.31 26.95 -3.12
CA VAL A 186 -15.93 28.29 -3.08
C VAL A 186 -15.53 29.12 -1.85
N ARG A 187 -14.55 28.66 -1.08
CA ARG A 187 -13.98 29.31 0.12
C ARG A 187 -15.01 29.60 1.22
N ARG A 188 -16.08 28.80 1.31
CA ARG A 188 -17.00 28.84 2.44
C ARG A 188 -16.25 28.43 3.73
N CYS A 189 -15.38 27.40 3.63
CA CYS A 189 -14.40 27.06 4.66
C CYS A 189 -13.03 27.62 4.29
N ALA A 190 -12.31 28.13 5.28
CA ALA A 190 -10.92 28.59 5.11
C ALA A 190 -9.96 27.42 4.86
N ALA A 191 -10.33 26.23 5.31
CA ALA A 191 -9.55 25.01 5.17
C ALA A 191 -10.45 23.78 5.03
N GLY A 192 -9.94 22.72 4.41
CA GLY A 192 -10.51 21.38 4.42
C GLY A 192 -9.50 20.38 4.98
N THR A 193 -9.96 19.36 5.73
CA THR A 193 -9.10 18.30 6.23
C THR A 193 -9.50 16.95 5.63
N GLY A 194 -8.50 16.09 5.43
CA GLY A 194 -8.66 14.74 4.89
C GLY A 194 -7.31 14.06 4.70
N MET A 195 -7.34 12.83 4.23
CA MET A 195 -6.11 12.13 3.84
C MET A 195 -5.50 12.81 2.62
N GLU A 196 -4.17 12.85 2.55
CA GLU A 196 -3.42 13.53 1.50
C GLU A 196 -3.84 13.10 0.10
N THR A 197 -3.98 11.78 -0.12
CA THR A 197 -4.43 11.23 -1.40
C THR A 197 -5.83 11.73 -1.78
N ARG A 198 -6.75 11.79 -0.82
CA ARG A 198 -8.09 12.33 -1.03
C ARG A 198 -8.06 13.83 -1.35
N LEU A 199 -7.31 14.61 -0.57
CA LEU A 199 -7.21 16.06 -0.76
C LEU A 199 -6.58 16.44 -2.11
N VAL A 200 -5.56 15.69 -2.58
CA VAL A 200 -4.95 15.99 -3.90
C VAL A 200 -5.88 15.62 -5.04
N GLN A 201 -6.69 14.58 -4.92
CA GLN A 201 -7.73 14.26 -5.90
C GLN A 201 -8.84 15.32 -5.91
N SER A 202 -9.33 15.73 -4.74
CA SER A 202 -10.29 16.84 -4.61
C SER A 202 -9.73 18.11 -5.26
N ARG A 203 -8.47 18.44 -4.98
CA ARG A 203 -7.79 19.58 -5.60
C ARG A 203 -7.74 19.47 -7.13
N ALA A 204 -7.41 18.29 -7.67
CA ALA A 204 -7.40 18.06 -9.12
C ALA A 204 -8.80 18.28 -9.74
N ASN A 205 -9.87 17.94 -9.04
CA ASN A 205 -11.24 18.15 -9.46
C ASN A 205 -11.69 19.62 -9.43
N PHE A 206 -10.93 20.51 -8.80
CA PHE A 206 -11.19 21.96 -8.85
C PHE A 206 -10.82 22.60 -10.20
N HIS A 207 -10.32 21.80 -11.18
CA HIS A 207 -9.99 22.20 -12.54
C HIS A 207 -9.08 23.44 -12.61
N ALA A 208 -9.59 24.53 -13.22
CA ALA A 208 -8.81 25.76 -13.37
C ALA A 208 -8.37 26.40 -12.05
N GLN A 209 -9.01 26.07 -10.93
CA GLN A 209 -8.67 26.58 -9.59
C GLN A 209 -7.73 25.63 -8.82
N SER A 210 -7.34 24.49 -9.37
CA SER A 210 -6.49 23.51 -8.66
C SER A 210 -5.18 24.11 -8.15
N SER A 211 -4.57 25.01 -8.91
CA SER A 211 -3.34 25.70 -8.54
C SER A 211 -3.49 26.71 -7.41
N ASP A 212 -4.72 27.08 -7.04
CA ASP A 212 -5.00 28.07 -5.99
C ASP A 212 -4.97 27.46 -4.59
N PHE A 213 -4.87 26.13 -4.49
CA PHE A 213 -4.88 25.40 -3.23
C PHE A 213 -3.54 24.72 -2.95
N VAL A 214 -3.18 24.68 -1.68
CA VAL A 214 -1.97 23.98 -1.17
C VAL A 214 -2.33 23.16 0.06
N LEU A 215 -1.54 22.12 0.29
CA LEU A 215 -1.56 21.39 1.56
C LEU A 215 -0.57 22.05 2.52
N LEU A 216 -0.99 22.22 3.78
CA LEU A 216 -0.09 22.67 4.84
C LEU A 216 1.02 21.62 5.05
N PRO A 217 2.22 22.02 5.50
CA PRO A 217 3.34 21.10 5.66
C PRO A 217 3.13 20.09 6.78
N GLU A 218 2.32 20.39 7.78
CA GLU A 218 2.11 19.51 8.92
C GLU A 218 1.32 18.27 8.55
N THR A 219 1.77 17.15 9.09
CA THR A 219 1.13 15.84 9.03
C THR A 219 0.45 15.55 10.35
N LEU A 220 -0.86 15.28 10.34
CA LEU A 220 -1.63 15.02 11.56
C LEU A 220 -1.65 13.53 11.94
N THR A 221 -1.63 12.63 10.95
CA THR A 221 -1.56 11.18 11.16
C THR A 221 -0.58 10.53 10.20
N LEU A 222 -0.16 9.31 10.53
CA LEU A 222 0.65 8.46 9.67
C LEU A 222 -0.10 7.14 9.45
N ASN A 223 -0.61 6.94 8.25
CA ASN A 223 -1.35 5.74 7.89
C ASN A 223 -0.61 4.97 6.80
N PRO A 224 0.01 3.81 7.13
CA PRO A 224 0.62 2.96 6.13
C PRO A 224 -0.46 2.29 5.27
N VAL A 225 -0.19 2.17 3.99
CA VAL A 225 -0.97 1.38 3.03
C VAL A 225 -0.09 0.23 2.57
N VAL A 226 -0.61 -1.00 2.67
CA VAL A 226 0.20 -2.21 2.55
C VAL A 226 -0.40 -3.24 1.57
N PRO A 227 0.42 -4.17 1.05
CA PRO A 227 -0.09 -5.41 0.47
C PRO A 227 -0.57 -6.35 1.58
N ALA A 228 -1.63 -7.12 1.30
CA ALA A 228 -2.11 -8.16 2.19
C ALA A 228 -2.27 -9.50 1.45
N TYR A 229 -1.93 -10.58 2.12
CA TYR A 229 -2.00 -11.96 1.65
C TYR A 229 -2.56 -12.87 2.75
N ARG A 230 -2.97 -14.10 2.42
CA ARG A 230 -3.54 -15.00 3.42
C ARG A 230 -2.54 -15.32 4.53
N TYR A 231 -3.00 -15.23 5.76
CA TYR A 231 -2.21 -15.60 6.92
C TYR A 231 -1.80 -17.09 6.83
N GLY A 232 -0.55 -17.37 7.18
CA GLY A 232 0.00 -18.73 7.11
C GLY A 232 0.63 -19.09 5.76
N ASP A 233 0.46 -18.27 4.71
CA ASP A 233 1.17 -18.43 3.44
C ASP A 233 2.49 -17.65 3.43
N GLN A 234 3.37 -18.02 4.34
CA GLN A 234 4.59 -17.26 4.62
C GLN A 234 5.57 -17.25 3.44
N ALA A 235 5.63 -18.34 2.67
CA ALA A 235 6.52 -18.40 1.52
C ALA A 235 6.11 -17.40 0.42
N PHE A 236 4.82 -17.28 0.16
CA PHE A 236 4.29 -16.28 -0.77
C PHE A 236 4.44 -14.86 -0.20
N GLY A 237 4.11 -14.67 1.09
CA GLY A 237 4.28 -13.38 1.76
C GLY A 237 5.71 -12.85 1.69
N LEU A 238 6.72 -13.68 1.93
CA LEU A 238 8.12 -13.29 1.79
C LEU A 238 8.47 -12.83 0.37
N ILE A 239 7.90 -13.44 -0.66
CA ILE A 239 8.13 -12.98 -2.04
C ILE A 239 7.52 -11.59 -2.25
N VAL A 240 6.30 -11.36 -1.75
CA VAL A 240 5.67 -10.03 -1.80
C VAL A 240 6.53 -9.00 -1.09
N ASP A 241 6.96 -9.29 0.14
CA ASP A 241 7.76 -8.38 0.97
C ASP A 241 9.09 -8.02 0.30
N TRP A 242 9.83 -9.04 -0.14
CA TRP A 242 11.13 -8.82 -0.78
C TRP A 242 11.01 -8.19 -2.17
N THR A 243 9.88 -8.33 -2.85
CA THR A 243 9.62 -7.60 -4.10
C THR A 243 9.48 -6.10 -3.82
N VAL A 244 8.72 -5.72 -2.79
CA VAL A 244 8.60 -4.30 -2.40
C VAL A 244 9.95 -3.75 -1.94
N TYR A 245 10.69 -4.48 -1.11
CA TYR A 245 12.04 -4.06 -0.68
C TYR A 245 13.01 -3.93 -1.85
N ALA A 246 12.95 -4.81 -2.85
CA ALA A 246 13.79 -4.71 -4.04
C ALA A 246 13.54 -3.44 -4.85
N LEU A 247 12.28 -3.02 -4.98
CA LEU A 247 11.92 -1.77 -5.65
C LEU A 247 12.46 -0.54 -4.90
N ILE A 248 12.36 -0.53 -3.56
CA ILE A 248 12.87 0.55 -2.71
C ILE A 248 14.41 0.57 -2.72
N GLU A 249 15.04 -0.61 -2.64
CA GLU A 249 16.51 -0.74 -2.72
C GLU A 249 17.04 -0.28 -4.07
N ALA A 250 16.36 -0.62 -5.16
CA ALA A 250 16.72 -0.15 -6.50
C ALA A 250 16.74 1.38 -6.57
N GLU A 251 15.74 2.05 -6.00
CA GLU A 251 15.74 3.51 -5.92
C GLU A 251 16.91 4.03 -5.10
N ALA A 252 17.18 3.44 -3.93
CA ALA A 252 18.28 3.85 -3.06
C ALA A 252 19.67 3.69 -3.72
N LEU A 253 19.81 2.75 -4.65
CA LEU A 253 21.03 2.50 -5.43
C LEU A 253 21.07 3.26 -6.76
N GLY A 254 20.01 4.03 -7.08
CA GLY A 254 19.88 4.70 -8.38
C GLY A 254 19.78 3.72 -9.55
N VAL A 255 19.25 2.52 -9.30
CA VAL A 255 18.94 1.54 -10.35
C VAL A 255 17.54 1.84 -10.87
N THR A 256 17.41 2.04 -12.18
CA THR A 256 16.18 2.44 -12.85
C THR A 256 15.83 1.45 -13.97
N HIS A 257 14.63 1.57 -14.52
CA HIS A 257 14.22 0.87 -15.74
C HIS A 257 15.29 0.98 -16.84
N ASP A 258 15.79 2.18 -17.08
CA ASP A 258 16.69 2.45 -18.19
C ASP A 258 18.12 1.94 -17.98
N ASN A 259 18.60 1.89 -16.71
CA ASN A 259 19.99 1.60 -16.42
C ASN A 259 20.25 0.24 -15.75
N VAL A 260 19.22 -0.58 -15.50
CA VAL A 260 19.35 -1.84 -14.75
C VAL A 260 20.41 -2.79 -15.35
N THR A 261 20.50 -2.86 -16.68
CA THR A 261 21.49 -3.70 -17.37
C THR A 261 22.93 -3.22 -17.12
N GLU A 262 23.17 -1.92 -17.10
CA GLU A 262 24.48 -1.35 -16.79
C GLU A 262 24.77 -1.41 -15.29
N ALA A 263 23.74 -1.21 -14.45
CA ALA A 263 23.86 -1.33 -13.01
C ALA A 263 24.27 -2.75 -12.58
N ALA A 264 23.83 -3.77 -13.30
CA ALA A 264 24.23 -5.16 -13.05
C ALA A 264 25.75 -5.40 -13.28
N LYS A 265 26.45 -4.52 -13.95
CA LYS A 265 27.92 -4.61 -14.17
C LYS A 265 28.73 -3.88 -13.10
N ARG A 266 28.09 -3.19 -12.16
CA ARG A 266 28.80 -2.45 -11.09
C ARG A 266 29.47 -3.44 -10.13
N GLU A 267 30.60 -3.01 -9.58
CA GLU A 267 31.30 -3.75 -8.51
C GLU A 267 30.78 -3.43 -7.10
N ASP A 268 29.62 -2.80 -7.00
CA ASP A 268 28.95 -2.45 -5.74
C ASP A 268 28.27 -3.70 -5.16
N MET A 269 28.61 -4.05 -3.93
CA MET A 269 28.07 -5.23 -3.24
C MET A 269 26.53 -5.20 -3.15
N ARG A 270 25.91 -4.05 -2.86
CA ARG A 270 24.44 -3.95 -2.74
C ARG A 270 23.77 -4.12 -4.10
N ALA A 271 24.31 -3.51 -5.16
CA ALA A 271 23.81 -3.71 -6.51
C ALA A 271 23.99 -5.17 -6.97
N THR A 272 25.11 -5.79 -6.62
CA THR A 272 25.42 -7.20 -6.89
C THR A 272 24.38 -8.13 -6.21
N GLN A 273 24.07 -7.87 -4.95
CA GLN A 273 23.07 -8.65 -4.20
C GLN A 273 21.64 -8.45 -4.79
N LEU A 274 21.26 -7.23 -5.07
CA LEU A 274 19.95 -6.91 -5.65
C LEU A 274 19.77 -7.55 -7.04
N LEU A 275 20.76 -7.44 -7.92
CA LEU A 275 20.63 -7.79 -9.34
C LEU A 275 21.01 -9.24 -9.68
N GLY A 276 21.19 -10.09 -8.65
CA GLY A 276 21.31 -11.55 -8.82
C GLY A 276 22.72 -12.08 -8.99
N HIS A 277 23.76 -11.31 -8.70
CA HIS A 277 25.13 -11.84 -8.62
C HIS A 277 25.32 -12.66 -7.33
N ASP A 278 24.64 -12.30 -6.25
CA ASP A 278 24.51 -13.12 -5.05
C ASP A 278 23.23 -13.97 -5.17
N PHE A 279 23.41 -15.28 -5.20
CA PHE A 279 22.34 -16.24 -5.44
C PHE A 279 21.52 -16.57 -4.19
N ALA A 280 22.01 -16.24 -3.01
CA ALA A 280 21.44 -16.72 -1.74
C ALA A 280 19.99 -16.27 -1.53
N THR A 281 19.67 -14.99 -1.75
CA THR A 281 18.32 -14.45 -1.59
C THR A 281 17.34 -15.08 -2.60
N ALA A 282 17.71 -15.18 -3.86
CA ALA A 282 16.87 -15.79 -4.88
C ALA A 282 16.58 -17.25 -4.57
N GLN A 283 17.61 -18.01 -4.12
CA GLN A 283 17.48 -19.41 -3.73
C GLN A 283 16.58 -19.58 -2.50
N ALA A 284 16.72 -18.73 -1.49
CA ALA A 284 15.90 -18.76 -0.28
C ALA A 284 14.43 -18.51 -0.57
N LEU A 285 14.13 -17.60 -1.50
CA LEU A 285 12.78 -17.29 -1.96
C LEU A 285 12.25 -18.28 -3.02
N GLY A 286 13.12 -19.17 -3.53
CA GLY A 286 12.79 -20.05 -4.63
C GLY A 286 12.50 -19.33 -5.94
N LEU A 287 13.09 -18.17 -6.17
CA LEU A 287 12.91 -17.33 -7.37
C LEU A 287 14.06 -17.54 -8.37
N ALA A 288 13.87 -17.05 -9.59
CA ALA A 288 14.94 -16.99 -10.57
C ALA A 288 16.06 -16.08 -10.08
N ARG A 289 17.32 -16.40 -10.45
CA ARG A 289 18.49 -15.64 -10.00
C ARG A 289 18.41 -14.15 -10.30
N ASP A 290 17.84 -13.80 -11.45
CA ASP A 290 17.73 -12.46 -11.99
C ASP A 290 16.33 -11.82 -11.76
N TRP A 291 15.55 -12.36 -10.83
CA TRP A 291 14.17 -11.97 -10.59
C TRP A 291 14.02 -10.46 -10.35
N ALA A 292 14.85 -9.87 -9.49
CA ALA A 292 14.77 -8.45 -9.17
C ALA A 292 15.20 -7.57 -10.35
N ALA A 293 16.23 -7.99 -11.11
CA ALA A 293 16.61 -7.30 -12.34
C ALA A 293 15.47 -7.28 -13.36
N LYS A 294 14.75 -8.40 -13.53
CA LYS A 294 13.57 -8.49 -14.42
C LYS A 294 12.43 -7.59 -13.93
N VAL A 295 12.17 -7.58 -12.62
CA VAL A 295 11.17 -6.69 -12.02
C VAL A 295 11.50 -5.23 -12.34
N ILE A 296 12.72 -4.78 -12.02
CA ILE A 296 13.15 -3.40 -12.23
C ILE A 296 13.16 -3.03 -13.72
N ALA A 297 13.62 -3.94 -14.60
CA ALA A 297 13.58 -3.72 -16.04
C ALA A 297 12.16 -3.54 -16.59
N ALA A 298 11.15 -4.13 -15.96
CA ALA A 298 9.77 -4.06 -16.44
C ALA A 298 8.95 -2.96 -15.77
N THR A 299 9.19 -2.68 -14.48
CA THR A 299 8.37 -1.75 -13.69
C THR A 299 9.12 -0.46 -13.28
N GLY A 300 10.44 -0.43 -13.42
CA GLY A 300 11.27 0.59 -12.78
C GLY A 300 11.42 0.35 -11.28
N ASN A 301 12.07 1.28 -10.59
CA ASN A 301 12.18 1.29 -9.14
C ASN A 301 10.96 1.95 -8.47
N TYR A 302 10.91 1.96 -7.13
CA TYR A 302 9.78 2.51 -6.39
C TYR A 302 9.55 4.01 -6.71
N GLY A 303 10.59 4.81 -6.87
CA GLY A 303 10.48 6.23 -7.24
C GLY A 303 9.85 6.44 -8.61
N GLU A 304 10.22 5.61 -9.60
CA GLU A 304 9.63 5.66 -10.95
C GLU A 304 8.15 5.25 -10.92
N ILE A 305 7.82 4.21 -10.14
CA ILE A 305 6.43 3.78 -9.91
C ILE A 305 5.62 4.91 -9.27
N PHE A 306 6.10 5.48 -8.17
CA PHE A 306 5.42 6.59 -7.48
C PHE A 306 5.16 7.77 -8.43
N GLN A 307 6.19 8.21 -9.17
CA GLN A 307 6.04 9.34 -10.08
C GLN A 307 4.97 9.09 -11.15
N ARG A 308 4.95 7.89 -11.71
CA ARG A 308 4.02 7.51 -12.79
C ARG A 308 2.59 7.36 -12.31
N THR A 309 2.38 6.87 -11.08
CA THR A 309 1.06 6.52 -10.56
C THR A 309 0.43 7.60 -9.69
N THR A 310 1.25 8.34 -8.95
CA THR A 310 0.78 9.27 -7.91
C THR A 310 1.38 10.67 -8.06
N GLY A 311 2.69 10.77 -8.23
CA GLY A 311 3.41 12.06 -8.23
C GLY A 311 2.98 12.98 -9.37
N HIS A 312 3.16 12.54 -10.62
CA HIS A 312 2.81 13.36 -11.79
C HIS A 312 1.29 13.56 -11.94
N PRO A 313 0.44 12.51 -11.82
CA PRO A 313 -1.00 12.69 -12.01
C PRO A 313 -1.64 13.69 -11.04
N TYR A 314 -1.15 13.76 -9.80
CA TYR A 314 -1.74 14.61 -8.78
C TYR A 314 -0.87 15.80 -8.38
N HIS A 315 0.26 16.03 -9.05
CA HIS A 315 1.26 17.03 -8.67
C HIS A 315 1.62 16.93 -7.18
N LEU A 316 1.94 15.70 -6.75
CA LEU A 316 2.22 15.36 -5.37
C LEU A 316 3.71 15.12 -5.18
N ASP A 317 4.30 15.82 -4.21
CA ASP A 317 5.66 15.57 -3.76
C ASP A 317 5.74 14.25 -3.01
N ARG A 318 6.94 13.67 -2.96
CA ARG A 318 7.18 12.39 -2.28
C ARG A 318 6.84 12.43 -0.80
N GLY A 319 7.13 13.52 -0.10
CA GLY A 319 6.85 13.68 1.33
C GLY A 319 7.33 12.47 2.14
N LEU A 320 6.41 11.86 2.92
CA LEU A 320 6.68 10.64 3.69
C LEU A 320 7.05 9.43 2.81
N ASN A 321 6.67 9.45 1.54
CA ASN A 321 6.95 8.40 0.58
C ASN A 321 8.34 8.53 -0.10
N ALA A 322 9.14 9.51 0.29
CA ALA A 322 10.54 9.59 -0.11
C ALA A 322 11.38 8.54 0.64
N LEU A 323 12.57 8.24 0.10
CA LEU A 323 13.52 7.40 0.81
C LEU A 323 13.89 8.00 2.18
N TRP A 324 14.18 7.17 3.16
CA TRP A 324 14.61 7.61 4.49
C TRP A 324 15.85 8.51 4.44
N THR A 325 16.75 8.30 3.47
CA THR A 325 17.92 9.15 3.21
C THR A 325 17.57 10.55 2.71
N SER A 326 16.35 10.74 2.24
CA SER A 326 15.81 12.02 1.74
C SER A 326 14.71 12.57 2.66
N GLY A 327 14.66 12.11 3.90
CA GLY A 327 13.71 12.59 4.92
C GLY A 327 12.32 11.93 4.91
N GLY A 328 12.10 10.91 4.08
CA GLY A 328 10.87 10.12 4.07
C GLY A 328 10.95 8.87 4.96
N LEU A 329 10.04 7.93 4.74
CA LEU A 329 9.93 6.70 5.53
C LEU A 329 10.19 5.43 4.71
N MET A 330 10.38 5.55 3.37
CA MET A 330 10.61 4.38 2.55
C MET A 330 12.03 3.85 2.76
N ALA A 331 12.11 2.62 3.26
CA ALA A 331 13.39 1.93 3.51
C ALA A 331 13.26 0.46 3.15
N SER A 332 14.33 -0.12 2.60
CA SER A 332 14.45 -1.56 2.38
C SER A 332 15.20 -2.24 3.52
N TRP A 333 14.94 -3.53 3.70
CA TRP A 333 15.80 -4.37 4.49
C TRP A 333 17.00 -4.81 3.64
N PRO A 334 18.17 -5.11 4.26
CA PRO A 334 19.34 -5.57 3.53
C PRO A 334 19.06 -6.87 2.78
N MET A 335 19.31 -6.89 1.48
CA MET A 335 19.19 -8.08 0.62
C MET A 335 20.44 -8.94 0.73
N LYS A 336 20.52 -9.78 1.78
CA LYS A 336 21.67 -10.66 2.04
C LYS A 336 21.25 -12.02 2.63
#